data_ccd57764f1014d9134e3bb6e0ad30b78
#
_entry.id   ccd57764f1014d9134e3bb6e0ad30b78
#
_cell.length_a   1.000
_cell.length_b   1.000
_cell.length_c   1.000
_cell.angle_alpha   90.00
_cell.angle_beta   90.00
_cell.angle_gamma   90.00
#
_symmetry.space_group_name_H-M   'P 1'
#
loop_
_entity.id
_entity.type
_entity.pdbx_description
1 polymer ?
#
loop_
_entity_poly.entity_id
_entity_poly.type
_entity_poly.pdbx_seq_one_letter_code
_entity_poly.pdbx_strand_id
1 'polypeptide(L)'
;XKEIKETMATKEDLQKEIKEIKETMATKEDLQKEIKEIKETMATKEDLQKEIKEIKETMATKEDLKSLATKDELERLREEIWRELKVLRIMLDSLGARWGIINEEAVRNGIKELLASAGYKVDKWIYYDADGYVYGYASEIDVDIVIKNGLTIMVEITAALKRGDIPFIKRKAELYEKVTGLRPNKVVVITAFIHDKNPDLIIARAETLGIIILKPGEDISNN
;
A
#
# COMPACT_ATOMS: atom_id res chain seq x y z
N UNK A 1 -73.64 55.51 24.44
CA UNK A 1 -73.63 54.98 24.34
C UNK A 1 -73.65 54.45 23.41
N LYS A 2 -74.31 55.03 22.49
CA LYS A 2 -74.43 54.44 21.16
C LYS A 2 -73.08 54.19 20.50
N GLU A 3 -72.19 55.18 20.56
CA GLU A 3 -70.82 55.10 20.00
C GLU A 3 -70.03 53.97 20.65
N ILE A 4 -70.14 53.73 21.94
CA ILE A 4 -69.52 52.69 22.68
C ILE A 4 -69.97 51.30 22.16
N LYS A 5 -71.28 51.15 21.97
CA LYS A 5 -71.91 49.94 21.47
C LYS A 5 -71.49 49.62 20.04
N GLU A 6 -71.30 50.66 19.19
CA GLU A 6 -70.89 50.49 17.80
C GLU A 6 -69.42 50.08 17.66
N THR A 7 -68.56 50.49 18.58
CA THR A 7 -67.13 50.28 18.52
C THR A 7 -66.64 49.14 19.39
N MET A 8 -67.40 48.67 20.35
CA MET A 8 -66.96 47.56 21.22
C MET A 8 -67.31 46.19 20.65
N ALA A 9 -66.50 45.25 20.94
CA ALA A 9 -66.74 43.85 20.58
C ALA A 9 -67.92 43.33 21.46
N THR A 10 -68.81 42.56 20.84
CA THR A 10 -69.87 41.86 21.56
C THR A 10 -69.32 40.58 22.17
N LYS A 11 -70.09 40.01 23.10
CA LYS A 11 -69.77 38.70 23.67
C LYS A 11 -69.69 37.65 22.57
N GLU A 12 -70.57 37.71 21.57
CA GLU A 12 -70.58 36.79 20.43
C GLU A 12 -69.35 36.96 19.58
N ASP A 13 -68.92 38.23 19.36
CA ASP A 13 -67.66 38.49 18.60
C ASP A 13 -66.46 37.91 19.31
N LEU A 14 -66.36 38.09 20.62
CA LEU A 14 -65.23 37.51 21.40
C LEU A 14 -65.25 36.00 21.41
N GLN A 15 -66.42 35.40 21.54
CA GLN A 15 -66.59 33.96 21.51
C GLN A 15 -66.13 33.35 20.15
N LYS A 16 -66.49 34.05 19.09
CA LYS A 16 -66.11 33.65 17.73
C LYS A 16 -64.59 33.69 17.55
N GLU A 17 -63.98 34.81 17.96
CA GLU A 17 -62.55 34.99 17.87
C GLU A 17 -61.77 33.90 18.70
N ILE A 18 -62.25 33.65 19.92
CA ILE A 18 -61.65 32.62 20.80
C ILE A 18 -61.78 31.25 20.18
N LYS A 19 -62.94 30.95 19.58
CA LYS A 19 -63.16 29.68 18.90
C LYS A 19 -62.13 29.47 17.73
N GLU A 20 -62.00 30.52 16.90
CA GLU A 20 -61.05 30.49 15.76
C GLU A 20 -59.61 30.29 16.23
N ILE A 21 -59.22 30.99 17.30
CA ILE A 21 -57.86 30.84 17.88
C ILE A 21 -57.71 29.45 18.40
N LYS A 22 -58.66 28.87 19.12
CA LYS A 22 -58.60 27.52 19.66
C LYS A 22 -58.48 26.44 18.56
N GLU A 23 -59.18 26.68 17.43
CA GLU A 23 -59.15 25.74 16.29
C GLU A 23 -57.84 25.77 15.55
N THR A 24 -57.11 26.88 15.54
CA THR A 24 -55.89 27.06 14.77
C THR A 24 -54.64 27.00 15.60
N MET A 25 -54.67 27.17 16.91
CA MET A 25 -53.49 27.17 17.74
C MET A 25 -53.14 25.77 18.19
N ALA A 26 -51.84 25.51 18.38
CA ALA A 26 -51.38 24.28 18.97
C ALA A 26 -51.68 24.28 20.48
N THR A 27 -52.16 23.18 21.00
CA THR A 27 -52.37 23.02 22.43
C THR A 27 -51.04 22.71 23.11
N LYS A 28 -51.02 22.83 24.45
CA LYS A 28 -49.88 22.45 25.25
C LYS A 28 -49.54 20.98 25.00
N GLU A 29 -50.54 20.11 24.89
CA GLU A 29 -50.36 18.67 24.62
C GLU A 29 -49.75 18.44 23.25
N ASP A 30 -50.18 19.18 22.21
CA ASP A 30 -49.62 19.08 20.86
C ASP A 30 -48.14 19.46 20.86
N LEU A 31 -47.77 20.53 21.54
CA LEU A 31 -46.38 20.99 21.64
C LEU A 31 -45.52 19.98 22.38
N GLN A 32 -46.04 19.43 23.49
CA GLN A 32 -45.34 18.41 24.27
C GLN A 32 -45.06 17.14 23.44
N LYS A 33 -46.07 16.75 22.65
CA LYS A 33 -45.94 15.58 21.75
C LYS A 33 -44.86 15.82 20.69
N GLU A 34 -44.88 16.98 20.03
CA GLU A 34 -43.89 17.34 19.02
C GLU A 34 -42.50 17.41 19.63
N ILE A 35 -42.34 18.01 20.80
CA ILE A 35 -41.06 18.11 21.50
C ILE A 35 -40.51 16.70 21.82
N LYS A 36 -41.40 15.84 22.30
CA LYS A 36 -41.03 14.42 22.62
C LYS A 36 -40.54 13.70 21.37
N GLU A 37 -41.26 13.83 20.25
CA GLU A 37 -40.86 13.18 18.97
C GLU A 37 -39.51 13.71 18.50
N ILE A 38 -39.28 15.02 18.58
CA ILE A 38 -38.01 15.64 18.21
C ILE A 38 -36.87 15.08 19.09
N LYS A 39 -37.06 15.03 20.40
CA LYS A 39 -36.10 14.53 21.37
C LYS A 39 -35.72 13.04 21.11
N GLU A 40 -36.73 12.24 20.73
CA GLU A 40 -36.50 10.79 20.45
C GLU A 40 -35.72 10.57 19.16
N THR A 41 -35.83 11.48 18.19
CA THR A 41 -35.24 11.30 16.86
C THR A 41 -33.96 12.10 16.64
N MET A 42 -33.72 13.16 17.40
CA MET A 42 -32.54 14.01 17.19
C MET A 42 -31.33 13.48 17.95
N ALA A 43 -30.16 13.70 17.39
CA ALA A 43 -28.91 13.43 18.08
C ALA A 43 -28.69 14.48 19.18
N THR A 44 -28.24 14.03 20.33
CA THR A 44 -27.88 14.96 21.43
C THR A 44 -26.49 15.53 21.14
N LYS A 45 -26.12 16.59 21.86
CA LYS A 45 -24.79 17.16 21.81
C LYS A 45 -23.72 16.06 22.18
N GLU A 46 -24.04 15.25 23.19
CA GLU A 46 -23.16 14.15 23.64
C GLU A 46 -22.97 13.10 22.55
N ASP A 47 -24.05 12.74 21.83
CA ASP A 47 -23.99 11.79 20.71
C ASP A 47 -23.07 12.32 19.60
N LEU A 48 -23.23 13.60 19.24
CA LEU A 48 -22.41 14.24 18.21
C LEU A 48 -20.95 14.31 18.65
N GLN A 49 -20.69 14.66 19.90
CA GLN A 49 -19.31 14.72 20.43
C GLN A 49 -18.64 13.35 20.41
N LYS A 50 -19.39 12.29 20.75
CA LYS A 50 -18.91 10.92 20.71
C LYS A 50 -18.55 10.51 19.28
N GLU A 51 -19.43 10.77 18.32
CA GLU A 51 -19.19 10.46 16.91
C GLU A 51 -17.98 11.22 16.37
N ILE A 52 -17.86 12.50 16.70
CA ILE A 52 -16.73 13.34 16.29
C ILE A 52 -15.41 12.78 16.86
N LYS A 53 -15.43 12.40 18.13
CA LYS A 53 -14.26 11.81 18.78
C LYS A 53 -13.81 10.52 18.08
N GLU A 54 -14.77 9.63 17.80
CA GLU A 54 -14.49 8.38 17.10
C GLU A 54 -13.90 8.62 15.69
N ILE A 55 -14.48 9.59 14.97
CA ILE A 55 -13.98 9.97 13.65
C ILE A 55 -12.54 10.49 13.75
N LYS A 56 -12.28 11.38 14.69
CA LYS A 56 -10.94 11.96 14.90
C LYS A 56 -9.90 10.91 15.27
N GLU A 57 -10.30 9.89 16.04
CA GLU A 57 -9.38 8.82 16.44
C GLU A 57 -9.03 7.88 15.28
N THR A 58 -9.91 7.75 14.30
CA THR A 58 -9.73 6.78 13.20
C THR A 58 -9.32 7.41 11.88
N MET A 59 -9.52 8.70 11.69
CA MET A 59 -9.21 9.36 10.42
C MET A 59 -7.74 9.74 10.32
N ALA A 60 -7.23 9.75 9.10
CA ALA A 60 -5.90 10.28 8.82
C ALA A 60 -5.93 11.81 8.86
N THR A 61 -4.90 12.41 9.43
CA THR A 61 -4.74 13.87 9.45
C THR A 61 -3.99 14.31 8.19
N LYS A 62 -3.99 15.62 7.92
CA LYS A 62 -3.18 16.19 6.84
C LYS A 62 -1.69 15.89 7.05
N GLU A 63 -1.24 15.88 8.30
CA GLU A 63 0.14 15.57 8.65
C GLU A 63 0.48 14.12 8.33
N ASP A 64 -0.44 13.20 8.62
CA ASP A 64 -0.28 11.78 8.27
C ASP A 64 -0.13 11.60 6.76
N LEU A 65 -0.94 12.34 5.98
CA LEU A 65 -0.91 12.26 4.52
C LEU A 65 0.39 12.79 3.93
N LYS A 66 1.03 13.76 4.58
CA LYS A 66 2.31 14.32 4.10
C LYS A 66 3.43 13.28 4.05
N SER A 67 3.35 12.26 4.89
CA SER A 67 4.36 11.20 4.93
C SER A 67 4.17 10.13 3.86
N LEU A 68 3.05 10.17 3.15
CA LEU A 68 2.72 9.19 2.12
C LEU A 68 3.20 9.67 0.74
N ALA A 69 3.67 8.75 -0.08
CA ALA A 69 4.04 9.08 -1.46
C ALA A 69 2.80 9.39 -2.28
N THR A 70 2.89 10.38 -3.13
CA THR A 70 1.83 10.70 -4.08
C THR A 70 1.85 9.70 -5.24
N LYS A 71 0.76 9.66 -6.01
CA LYS A 71 0.68 8.83 -7.21
C LYS A 71 1.82 9.16 -8.18
N ASP A 72 2.10 10.45 -8.38
CA ASP A 72 3.16 10.92 -9.29
C ASP A 72 4.55 10.48 -8.79
N GLU A 73 4.79 10.54 -7.49
CA GLU A 73 6.05 10.08 -6.90
C GLU A 73 6.23 8.57 -7.09
N LEU A 74 5.15 7.79 -6.91
CA LEU A 74 5.18 6.35 -7.14
C LEU A 74 5.45 6.02 -8.60
N GLU A 75 4.85 6.77 -9.53
CA GLU A 75 5.06 6.57 -10.96
C GLU A 75 6.50 6.88 -11.36
N ARG A 76 7.08 7.96 -10.83
CA ARG A 76 8.49 8.30 -11.06
C ARG A 76 9.43 7.22 -10.52
N LEU A 77 9.12 6.72 -9.32
CA LEU A 77 9.89 5.62 -8.71
C LEU A 77 9.83 4.37 -9.58
N ARG A 78 8.65 4.04 -10.08
CA ARG A 78 8.44 2.90 -10.98
C ARG A 78 9.30 3.03 -12.25
N GLU A 79 9.27 4.20 -12.88
CA GLU A 79 10.05 4.47 -14.10
C GLU A 79 11.55 4.38 -13.82
N GLU A 80 12.00 4.89 -12.67
CA GLU A 80 13.39 4.84 -12.27
C GLU A 80 13.84 3.39 -12.08
N ILE A 81 13.03 2.58 -11.41
CA ILE A 81 13.30 1.15 -11.21
C ILE A 81 13.43 0.44 -12.57
N TRP A 82 12.51 0.71 -13.50
CA TRP A 82 12.55 0.09 -14.83
C TRP A 82 13.81 0.49 -15.60
N ARG A 83 14.24 1.75 -15.50
CA ARG A 83 15.49 2.19 -16.14
C ARG A 83 16.69 1.45 -15.57
N GLU A 84 16.76 1.30 -14.24
CA GLU A 84 17.86 0.59 -13.60
C GLU A 84 17.87 -0.89 -13.98
N LEU A 85 16.70 -1.51 -14.09
CA LEU A 85 16.59 -2.91 -14.53
C LEU A 85 17.08 -3.09 -15.96
N LYS A 86 16.80 -2.13 -16.85
CA LYS A 86 17.30 -2.15 -18.24
C LYS A 86 18.83 -2.09 -18.27
N VAL A 87 19.44 -1.29 -17.40
CA VAL A 87 20.90 -1.20 -17.30
C VAL A 87 21.46 -2.56 -16.88
N LEU A 88 20.87 -3.18 -15.84
CA LEU A 88 21.28 -4.51 -15.38
C LEU A 88 21.17 -5.53 -16.51
N ARG A 89 20.10 -5.46 -17.30
CA ARG A 89 19.89 -6.35 -18.45
C ARG A 89 21.00 -6.22 -19.49
N ILE A 90 21.37 -4.98 -19.83
CA ILE A 90 22.43 -4.73 -20.80
C ILE A 90 23.75 -5.31 -20.30
N MET A 91 24.04 -5.14 -19.01
CA MET A 91 25.23 -5.72 -18.38
C MET A 91 25.21 -7.23 -18.47
N LEU A 92 24.06 -7.83 -18.18
CA LEU A 92 23.87 -9.28 -18.21
C LEU A 92 24.10 -9.82 -19.63
N ASP A 93 23.61 -9.14 -20.65
CA ASP A 93 23.84 -9.54 -22.05
C ASP A 93 25.32 -9.56 -22.40
N SER A 94 26.10 -8.63 -21.86
CA SER A 94 27.54 -8.60 -22.10
C SER A 94 28.27 -9.78 -21.45
N LEU A 95 27.69 -10.37 -20.41
CA LEU A 95 28.25 -11.53 -19.72
C LEU A 95 27.65 -12.86 -20.18
N GLY A 96 26.51 -12.80 -20.87
CA GLY A 96 25.73 -14.00 -21.22
C GLY A 96 26.50 -15.08 -21.98
N ALA A 97 27.34 -14.67 -22.91
CA ALA A 97 28.15 -15.60 -23.72
C ALA A 97 29.20 -16.33 -22.89
N ARG A 98 29.60 -15.78 -21.76
CA ARG A 98 30.62 -16.34 -20.89
C ARG A 98 30.10 -17.23 -19.79
N TRP A 99 28.79 -17.12 -19.47
CA TRP A 99 28.20 -17.77 -18.30
C TRP A 99 28.35 -19.30 -18.34
N GLY A 100 28.23 -19.91 -19.49
CA GLY A 100 28.38 -21.36 -19.63
C GLY A 100 29.83 -21.85 -19.49
N ILE A 101 30.81 -20.96 -19.56
CA ILE A 101 32.23 -21.27 -19.53
C ILE A 101 32.85 -21.01 -18.14
N ILE A 102 32.34 -20.00 -17.45
CA ILE A 102 32.83 -19.50 -16.17
C ILE A 102 31.91 -20.01 -15.04
N ASN A 103 32.50 -20.35 -13.90
CA ASN A 103 31.69 -20.82 -12.76
C ASN A 103 30.80 -19.70 -12.19
N GLU A 104 29.78 -20.10 -11.45
CA GLU A 104 28.79 -19.19 -10.89
C GLU A 104 29.41 -18.08 -10.04
N GLU A 105 30.42 -18.42 -9.24
CA GLU A 105 31.07 -17.44 -8.37
C GLU A 105 31.79 -16.35 -9.20
N ALA A 106 32.47 -16.72 -10.26
CA ALA A 106 33.14 -15.75 -11.14
C ALA A 106 32.15 -14.85 -11.83
N VAL A 107 30.99 -15.40 -12.26
CA VAL A 107 29.93 -14.62 -12.88
C VAL A 107 29.32 -13.65 -11.84
N ARG A 108 29.05 -14.10 -10.61
CA ARG A 108 28.55 -13.30 -9.52
C ARG A 108 29.47 -12.11 -9.25
N ASN A 109 30.77 -12.37 -9.17
CA ASN A 109 31.74 -11.30 -8.92
C ASN A 109 31.82 -10.33 -10.08
N GLY A 110 31.74 -10.82 -11.32
CA GLY A 110 31.70 -9.94 -12.50
C GLY A 110 30.48 -9.03 -12.51
N ILE A 111 29.31 -9.56 -12.16
CA ILE A 111 28.08 -8.76 -12.05
C ILE A 111 28.23 -7.69 -10.98
N LYS A 112 28.78 -8.04 -9.83
CA LYS A 112 29.01 -7.08 -8.73
C LYS A 112 29.94 -5.95 -9.16
N GLU A 113 31.01 -6.27 -9.87
CA GLU A 113 31.94 -5.26 -10.40
C GLU A 113 31.26 -4.33 -11.39
N LEU A 114 30.45 -4.87 -12.28
CA LEU A 114 29.70 -4.05 -13.25
C LEU A 114 28.71 -3.14 -12.54
N LEU A 115 28.00 -3.65 -11.54
CA LEU A 115 27.06 -2.85 -10.75
C LEU A 115 27.80 -1.71 -10.04
N ALA A 116 28.93 -2.01 -9.40
CA ALA A 116 29.73 -1.00 -8.73
C ALA A 116 30.23 0.08 -9.70
N SER A 117 30.70 -0.31 -10.89
CA SER A 117 31.17 0.64 -11.91
C SER A 117 30.04 1.51 -12.44
N ALA A 118 28.80 1.03 -12.39
CA ALA A 118 27.62 1.78 -12.82
C ALA A 118 27.05 2.68 -11.70
N GLY A 119 27.74 2.74 -10.54
CA GLY A 119 27.34 3.61 -9.45
C GLY A 119 26.42 2.99 -8.42
N TYR A 120 26.25 1.67 -8.46
CA TYR A 120 25.49 0.96 -7.44
C TYR A 120 26.40 0.64 -6.25
N LYS A 121 25.84 0.78 -5.05
CA LYS A 121 26.46 0.23 -3.85
C LYS A 121 25.97 -1.20 -3.73
N VAL A 122 26.90 -2.15 -3.60
CA VAL A 122 26.55 -3.57 -3.47
C VAL A 122 27.00 -4.04 -2.09
N ASP A 123 26.05 -4.40 -1.26
CA ASP A 123 26.29 -4.92 0.10
C ASP A 123 25.80 -6.35 0.18
N LYS A 124 26.58 -7.22 0.82
CA LYS A 124 26.13 -8.57 1.11
C LYS A 124 25.50 -8.59 2.50
N TRP A 125 24.24 -8.98 2.58
CA TRP A 125 23.54 -9.15 3.84
C TRP A 125 23.61 -10.62 4.24
N ILE A 126 24.09 -10.86 5.45
CA ILE A 126 24.23 -12.21 6.00
C ILE A 126 23.48 -12.25 7.32
N TYR A 127 22.67 -13.28 7.51
CA TYR A 127 21.87 -13.45 8.73
C TYR A 127 21.72 -14.93 9.07
N TYR A 128 21.90 -15.25 10.35
CA TYR A 128 21.68 -16.62 10.81
C TYR A 128 20.20 -16.81 11.18
N ASP A 129 19.50 -17.54 10.35
CA ASP A 129 18.06 -17.82 10.47
C ASP A 129 17.87 -19.00 11.44
N ALA A 130 17.92 -18.71 12.73
CA ALA A 130 17.81 -19.74 13.78
C ALA A 130 16.46 -20.47 13.76
N ASP A 131 15.41 -19.75 13.37
CA ASP A 131 14.05 -20.29 13.36
C ASP A 131 13.76 -21.11 12.10
N GLY A 132 14.63 -21.07 11.10
CA GLY A 132 14.42 -21.79 9.85
C GLY A 132 13.29 -21.22 9.00
N TYR A 133 13.09 -19.93 9.04
CA TYR A 133 12.03 -19.27 8.27
C TYR A 133 12.15 -19.51 6.77
N VAL A 134 13.38 -19.43 6.26
CA VAL A 134 13.61 -19.55 4.82
C VAL A 134 13.55 -21.01 4.36
N TYR A 135 14.36 -21.87 4.93
CA TYR A 135 14.53 -23.25 4.43
C TYR A 135 13.84 -24.33 5.26
N GLY A 136 13.23 -23.95 6.41
CA GLY A 136 12.59 -24.91 7.31
C GLY A 136 13.57 -25.52 8.34
N TYR A 137 14.81 -25.07 8.35
CA TYR A 137 15.82 -25.47 9.33
C TYR A 137 16.81 -24.32 9.54
N ALA A 138 17.43 -24.30 10.69
CA ALA A 138 18.40 -23.23 11.03
C ALA A 138 19.53 -23.19 10.03
N SER A 139 19.80 -22.02 9.46
CA SER A 139 20.81 -21.88 8.40
C SER A 139 21.25 -20.43 8.27
N GLU A 140 22.43 -20.24 7.70
CA GLU A 140 22.89 -18.91 7.33
C GLU A 140 22.22 -18.51 6.01
N ILE A 141 21.65 -17.32 5.99
CA ILE A 141 21.00 -16.76 4.80
C ILE A 141 21.87 -15.62 4.31
N ASP A 142 22.14 -15.60 3.02
CA ASP A 142 22.86 -14.50 2.40
C ASP A 142 22.12 -14.02 1.16
N VAL A 143 22.15 -12.71 0.94
CA VAL A 143 21.60 -12.08 -0.27
C VAL A 143 22.45 -10.85 -0.60
N ASP A 144 22.45 -10.47 -1.86
CA ASP A 144 23.07 -9.22 -2.29
C ASP A 144 22.03 -8.11 -2.30
N ILE A 145 22.35 -6.99 -1.66
CA ILE A 145 21.52 -5.81 -1.61
C ILE A 145 22.22 -4.73 -2.42
N VAL A 146 21.52 -4.23 -3.42
CA VAL A 146 22.07 -3.25 -4.37
C VAL A 146 21.31 -1.94 -4.17
N ILE A 147 22.04 -0.87 -3.92
CA ILE A 147 21.45 0.43 -3.62
C ILE A 147 21.96 1.49 -4.60
N LYS A 148 21.05 2.27 -5.16
CA LYS A 148 21.37 3.42 -5.98
C LYS A 148 20.23 4.43 -5.90
N ASN A 149 20.58 5.70 -5.63
CA ASN A 149 19.60 6.80 -5.56
C ASN A 149 18.44 6.53 -4.60
N GLY A 150 18.73 5.87 -3.47
CA GLY A 150 17.70 5.54 -2.48
C GLY A 150 16.87 4.31 -2.81
N LEU A 151 17.07 3.70 -3.96
CA LEU A 151 16.41 2.45 -4.34
C LEU A 151 17.18 1.27 -3.76
N THR A 152 16.47 0.33 -3.16
CA THR A 152 17.04 -0.91 -2.61
C THR A 152 16.51 -2.09 -3.42
N ILE A 153 17.42 -2.83 -4.03
CA ILE A 153 17.06 -4.01 -4.83
C ILE A 153 17.74 -5.22 -4.19
N MET A 154 16.96 -6.24 -3.86
CA MET A 154 17.51 -7.52 -3.43
C MET A 154 17.82 -8.35 -4.67
N VAL A 155 19.04 -8.84 -4.78
CA VAL A 155 19.49 -9.58 -5.97
C VAL A 155 19.89 -10.99 -5.57
N GLU A 156 19.35 -11.97 -6.27
CA GLU A 156 19.79 -13.38 -6.15
C GLU A 156 20.41 -13.77 -7.47
N ILE A 157 21.62 -14.29 -7.43
CA ILE A 157 22.36 -14.71 -8.64
C ILE A 157 22.51 -16.23 -8.62
N THR A 158 22.05 -16.88 -9.66
CA THR A 158 22.17 -18.33 -9.79
C THR A 158 22.36 -18.72 -11.26
N ALA A 159 23.21 -19.72 -11.52
CA ALA A 159 23.41 -20.18 -12.88
C ALA A 159 22.16 -20.83 -13.46
N ALA A 160 21.41 -21.57 -12.66
CA ALA A 160 20.21 -22.28 -13.10
C ALA A 160 19.09 -22.12 -12.08
N LEU A 161 18.07 -21.33 -12.41
CA LEU A 161 16.92 -21.12 -11.55
C LEU A 161 15.97 -22.31 -11.67
N LYS A 162 15.54 -22.85 -10.54
CA LYS A 162 14.60 -23.97 -10.49
C LYS A 162 13.28 -23.53 -9.87
N ARG A 163 12.23 -24.27 -10.17
CA ARG A 163 10.89 -24.04 -9.63
C ARG A 163 10.90 -23.92 -8.10
N GLY A 164 11.64 -24.78 -7.44
CA GLY A 164 11.71 -24.83 -5.99
C GLY A 164 12.44 -23.66 -5.35
N ASP A 165 13.21 -22.90 -6.12
CA ASP A 165 13.97 -21.77 -5.59
C ASP A 165 13.08 -20.55 -5.31
N ILE A 166 12.01 -20.38 -6.08
CA ILE A 166 11.16 -19.19 -6.01
C ILE A 166 10.59 -18.94 -4.59
N PRO A 167 10.02 -19.94 -3.91
CA PRO A 167 9.53 -19.71 -2.55
C PRO A 167 10.64 -19.29 -1.58
N PHE A 168 11.82 -19.83 -1.73
CA PHE A 168 12.95 -19.49 -0.85
C PHE A 168 13.42 -18.05 -1.08
N ILE A 169 13.46 -17.62 -2.33
CA ILE A 169 13.83 -16.25 -2.68
C ILE A 169 12.80 -15.27 -2.06
N LYS A 170 11.52 -15.61 -2.15
CA LYS A 170 10.46 -14.81 -1.53
C LYS A 170 10.65 -14.71 0.00
N ARG A 171 10.92 -15.84 0.65
CA ARG A 171 11.13 -15.87 2.10
C ARG A 171 12.41 -15.13 2.52
N LYS A 172 13.46 -15.14 1.70
CA LYS A 172 14.68 -14.35 1.96
C LYS A 172 14.33 -12.86 2.01
N ALA A 173 13.51 -12.38 1.06
CA ALA A 173 13.09 -10.98 1.02
C ALA A 173 12.25 -10.62 2.24
N GLU A 174 11.33 -11.50 2.63
CA GLU A 174 10.47 -11.30 3.81
C GLU A 174 11.30 -11.31 5.10
N LEU A 175 12.28 -12.20 5.20
CA LEU A 175 13.18 -12.25 6.36
C LEU A 175 14.02 -10.97 6.44
N TYR A 176 14.56 -10.51 5.31
CA TYR A 176 15.32 -9.27 5.25
C TYR A 176 14.47 -8.10 5.79
N GLU A 177 13.24 -7.96 5.31
CA GLU A 177 12.31 -6.91 5.76
C GLU A 177 12.02 -7.05 7.26
N LYS A 178 11.76 -8.27 7.73
CA LYS A 178 11.45 -8.55 9.14
C LYS A 178 12.61 -8.16 10.07
N VAL A 179 13.84 -8.48 9.65
CA VAL A 179 15.02 -8.25 10.47
C VAL A 179 15.50 -6.80 10.43
N THR A 180 15.49 -6.19 9.24
CA THR A 180 16.06 -4.84 9.05
C THR A 180 15.02 -3.72 9.15
N GLY A 181 13.74 -4.03 8.99
CA GLY A 181 12.69 -3.02 8.88
C GLY A 181 12.63 -2.36 7.51
N LEU A 182 13.47 -2.78 6.57
CA LEU A 182 13.57 -2.17 5.23
C LEU A 182 13.04 -3.15 4.18
N ARG A 183 12.01 -2.74 3.48
CA ARG A 183 11.45 -3.54 2.40
C ARG A 183 12.17 -3.22 1.09
N PRO A 184 12.74 -4.21 0.40
CA PRO A 184 13.33 -3.95 -0.91
C PRO A 184 12.29 -3.42 -1.89
N ASN A 185 12.66 -2.44 -2.69
CA ASN A 185 11.78 -1.90 -3.74
C ASN A 185 11.51 -2.96 -4.82
N LYS A 186 12.51 -3.79 -5.10
CA LYS A 186 12.38 -4.92 -6.04
C LYS A 186 13.20 -6.10 -5.55
N VAL A 187 12.74 -7.30 -5.92
CA VAL A 187 13.48 -8.55 -5.76
C VAL A 187 13.77 -9.06 -7.17
N VAL A 188 15.05 -9.22 -7.48
CA VAL A 188 15.50 -9.57 -8.82
C VAL A 188 16.33 -10.86 -8.76
N VAL A 189 16.03 -11.79 -9.63
CA VAL A 189 16.84 -12.98 -9.83
C VAL A 189 17.59 -12.84 -11.14
N ILE A 190 18.90 -12.95 -11.09
CA ILE A 190 19.76 -12.97 -12.28
C ILE A 190 20.18 -14.41 -12.49
N THR A 191 19.83 -15.00 -13.63
CA THR A 191 20.11 -16.40 -13.92
C THR A 191 20.52 -16.58 -15.39
N ALA A 192 21.37 -17.57 -15.64
CA ALA A 192 21.76 -17.93 -17.02
C ALA A 192 20.60 -18.60 -17.76
N PHE A 193 19.85 -19.45 -17.07
CA PHE A 193 18.69 -20.12 -17.66
C PHE A 193 17.75 -20.63 -16.57
N ILE A 194 16.54 -20.96 -16.98
CA ILE A 194 15.54 -21.55 -16.08
C ILE A 194 15.50 -23.06 -16.34
N HIS A 195 15.86 -23.81 -15.31
CA HIS A 195 15.90 -25.27 -15.36
C HIS A 195 14.51 -25.84 -15.00
N ASP A 196 13.61 -25.82 -15.99
CA ASP A 196 12.24 -26.33 -15.80
C ASP A 196 11.67 -26.74 -17.16
N LYS A 197 10.72 -27.68 -17.13
CA LYS A 197 10.00 -28.11 -18.32
C LYS A 197 9.12 -27.01 -18.90
N ASN A 198 8.70 -26.07 -18.05
CA ASN A 198 7.86 -24.96 -18.46
C ASN A 198 8.42 -23.65 -17.87
N PRO A 199 9.44 -23.06 -18.51
CA PRO A 199 10.07 -21.84 -18.01
C PRO A 199 9.09 -20.66 -17.87
N ASP A 200 8.13 -20.52 -18.80
CA ASP A 200 7.16 -19.42 -18.77
C ASP A 200 6.29 -19.47 -17.51
N LEU A 201 5.97 -20.67 -17.05
CA LEU A 201 5.20 -20.83 -15.80
C LEU A 201 6.01 -20.34 -14.59
N ILE A 202 7.32 -20.58 -14.60
CA ILE A 202 8.20 -20.10 -13.51
C ILE A 202 8.27 -18.59 -13.51
N ILE A 203 8.40 -17.97 -14.69
CA ILE A 203 8.41 -16.51 -14.83
C ILE A 203 7.10 -15.93 -14.31
N ALA A 204 5.97 -16.46 -14.75
CA ALA A 204 4.65 -15.99 -14.32
C ALA A 204 4.46 -16.11 -12.80
N ARG A 205 4.89 -17.24 -12.23
CA ARG A 205 4.79 -17.48 -10.78
C ARG A 205 5.67 -16.49 -10.01
N ALA A 206 6.89 -16.24 -10.48
CA ALA A 206 7.78 -15.27 -9.86
C ALA A 206 7.14 -13.86 -9.88
N GLU A 207 6.58 -13.47 -11.01
CA GLU A 207 5.91 -12.17 -11.16
C GLU A 207 4.76 -11.99 -10.16
N THR A 208 3.95 -13.04 -9.93
CA THR A 208 2.86 -12.96 -8.96
C THR A 208 3.38 -12.76 -7.53
N LEU A 209 4.63 -13.15 -7.26
CA LEU A 209 5.27 -12.97 -5.95
C LEU A 209 6.13 -11.71 -5.89
N GLY A 210 6.08 -10.87 -6.93
CA GLY A 210 6.85 -9.64 -6.99
C GLY A 210 8.33 -9.84 -7.28
N ILE A 211 8.69 -10.97 -7.89
CA ILE A 211 10.07 -11.31 -8.25
C ILE A 211 10.26 -11.14 -9.75
N ILE A 212 11.29 -10.40 -10.14
CA ILE A 212 11.65 -10.17 -11.53
C ILE A 212 12.80 -11.09 -11.89
N ILE A 213 12.67 -11.85 -12.97
CA ILE A 213 13.72 -12.73 -13.46
C ILE A 213 14.40 -12.08 -14.65
N LEU A 214 15.73 -11.94 -14.58
CA LEU A 214 16.55 -11.43 -15.66
C LEU A 214 17.45 -12.56 -16.16
N LYS A 215 17.40 -12.82 -17.45
CA LYS A 215 18.31 -13.77 -18.09
C LYS A 215 18.79 -13.22 -19.43
N PRO A 216 19.96 -13.67 -19.94
CA PRO A 216 20.50 -13.17 -21.21
C PRO A 216 19.53 -13.39 -22.37
N GLY A 217 19.50 -12.43 -23.30
CA GLY A 217 18.77 -12.57 -24.54
C GLY A 217 17.27 -12.29 -24.53
N GLU A 218 16.70 -11.88 -23.40
CA GLU A 218 15.26 -11.56 -23.32
C GLU A 218 15.01 -10.09 -23.04
N ASP A 219 14.01 -9.53 -23.68
CA ASP A 219 13.57 -8.16 -23.39
C ASP A 219 12.75 -8.11 -22.12
N ILE A 220 12.97 -7.09 -21.31
CA ILE A 220 12.17 -6.83 -20.13
C ILE A 220 10.87 -6.18 -20.63
N SER A 221 9.77 -6.90 -20.56
CA SER A 221 8.47 -6.34 -20.96
C SER A 221 8.00 -5.34 -19.89
N ASN A 222 7.69 -4.14 -20.36
CA ASN A 222 7.04 -3.13 -19.52
C ASN A 222 5.55 -3.48 -19.45
N ASN A 223 5.13 -4.21 -18.43
CA ASN A 223 3.70 -4.41 -18.14
C ASN A 223 3.28 -3.54 -16.96
#